data_f16e2d0c94321f65dcb39347b7a7d384
#
_entry.id   f16e2d0c94321f65dcb39347b7a7d384
#
_cell.length_a   1.000
_cell.length_b   1.000
_cell.length_c   1.000
_cell.angle_alpha   90.00
_cell.angle_beta   90.00
_cell.angle_gamma   90.00
#
_symmetry.space_group_name_H-M   'P 1'
#
loop_
_entity.id
_entity.type
_entity.pdbx_description
1 polymer ?
#
loop_
_entity_poly.entity_id
_entity_poly.type
_entity_poly.pdbx_seq_one_letter_code
_entity_poly.pdbx_strand_id
1 'polypeptide(L)'
;INWRRLIRGDVKTVENPAKNFFDKLIPKYFEEYEFVKQLTLPEVQIFDMTQVYVEHLHNRQVDFYIPQVGLIIEIDGQHHKETASDDANRDAFTNTLGLKTIRFTTQEVSSENQSFNSKVQSIVDHIRKIDRLEQDGILTPPNGITLQDYRRAYHEGIDTSNPHVRLTAAIRFQLLVLELIESGDIRLGKNKKIIIINRDGIDFANAALEDIKDFLEKQFTLMGLPKLELRIEVQEVSAPSHPRSDDELLIDFSIFERFDDTFQANHDVIYARTHYLDFYRYFAKRNAITIENCALVDYDFFEMSCSDPITYELDLSPESKQRDALKFFLNNLFFPYLDDVDFREGQIGIIGSALSRQGTIGLLPTGSGKSICYQLSAILQPAISFVVCPIKSLMYDQKADLDSIGFTRSNFITSDLKPDQKMKVQNDFGRGKYFFVFISPERFQTHGFRSEMTAIGLDRTF
;
A
#
# COMPACT_ATOMS: atom_id res chain seq x y z
N ILE A 1 -17.04 -0.48 -6.61
CA ILE A 1 -16.72 0.59 -7.57
C ILE A 1 -17.16 0.13 -8.95
N ASN A 2 -17.90 0.96 -9.62
CA ASN A 2 -18.20 0.70 -11.03
C ASN A 2 -16.98 1.15 -11.87
N TRP A 3 -16.07 0.24 -12.12
CA TRP A 3 -14.86 0.45 -12.92
C TRP A 3 -15.15 1.01 -14.31
N ARG A 4 -16.32 0.68 -14.88
CA ARG A 4 -16.77 1.24 -16.16
C ARG A 4 -16.87 2.75 -16.15
N ARG A 5 -17.15 3.37 -14.98
CA ARG A 5 -17.17 4.83 -14.84
C ARG A 5 -15.76 5.43 -14.82
N LEU A 6 -14.74 4.64 -14.46
CA LEU A 6 -13.33 5.08 -14.47
C LEU A 6 -12.71 5.05 -15.85
N ILE A 7 -13.12 4.12 -16.69
CA ILE A 7 -12.61 4.00 -18.05
C ILE A 7 -13.12 5.18 -18.86
N ARG A 8 -12.24 6.13 -19.17
CA ARG A 8 -12.61 7.35 -19.89
C ARG A 8 -12.72 7.08 -21.38
N GLY A 9 -11.69 6.57 -22.02
CA GLY A 9 -11.65 6.28 -23.43
C GLY A 9 -12.11 7.44 -24.32
N ASP A 10 -12.43 7.19 -25.58
CA ASP A 10 -13.01 8.20 -26.47
C ASP A 10 -14.51 8.40 -26.18
N VAL A 11 -14.81 9.43 -25.39
CA VAL A 11 -16.19 9.78 -24.99
C VAL A 11 -17.09 10.27 -26.14
N LYS A 12 -16.49 10.52 -27.33
CA LYS A 12 -17.24 11.02 -28.50
C LYS A 12 -17.92 9.90 -29.30
N THR A 13 -17.52 8.64 -29.06
CA THR A 13 -18.11 7.49 -29.74
C THR A 13 -19.27 6.91 -28.96
N VAL A 14 -20.35 6.53 -29.65
CA VAL A 14 -21.57 5.93 -29.07
C VAL A 14 -21.23 4.63 -28.30
N GLU A 15 -20.26 3.86 -28.81
CA GLU A 15 -19.65 2.73 -28.11
C GLU A 15 -18.20 3.08 -27.79
N ASN A 16 -17.92 3.34 -26.51
CA ASN A 16 -16.58 3.60 -26.04
C ASN A 16 -15.68 2.36 -26.25
N PRO A 17 -14.68 2.42 -27.15
CA PRO A 17 -13.86 1.26 -27.50
C PRO A 17 -13.10 0.67 -26.30
N ALA A 18 -12.62 1.51 -25.37
CA ALA A 18 -11.91 1.04 -24.18
C ALA A 18 -12.86 0.27 -23.25
N LYS A 19 -14.08 0.75 -23.05
CA LYS A 19 -15.10 0.00 -22.30
C LYS A 19 -15.49 -1.31 -22.99
N ASN A 20 -15.63 -1.29 -24.29
CA ASN A 20 -15.92 -2.50 -25.06
C ASN A 20 -14.78 -3.52 -24.95
N PHE A 21 -13.54 -3.05 -25.03
CA PHE A 21 -12.36 -3.90 -24.85
C PHE A 21 -12.37 -4.55 -23.45
N PHE A 22 -12.54 -3.76 -22.42
CA PHE A 22 -12.55 -4.26 -21.04
C PHE A 22 -13.73 -5.19 -20.76
N ASP A 23 -14.94 -4.82 -21.14
CA ASP A 23 -16.16 -5.54 -20.76
C ASP A 23 -16.40 -6.81 -21.56
N LYS A 24 -16.11 -6.76 -22.87
CA LYS A 24 -16.49 -7.82 -23.80
C LYS A 24 -15.31 -8.57 -24.40
N LEU A 25 -14.25 -7.83 -24.79
CA LEU A 25 -13.18 -8.44 -25.55
C LEU A 25 -12.17 -9.19 -24.68
N ILE A 26 -11.86 -8.69 -23.47
CA ILE A 26 -11.02 -9.45 -22.54
C ILE A 26 -11.68 -10.80 -22.21
N PRO A 27 -12.92 -10.90 -21.74
CA PRO A 27 -13.54 -12.21 -21.50
C PRO A 27 -13.65 -13.08 -22.74
N LYS A 28 -13.88 -12.47 -23.90
CA LYS A 28 -14.08 -13.23 -25.17
C LYS A 28 -12.81 -13.86 -25.72
N TYR A 29 -11.66 -13.19 -25.58
CA TYR A 29 -10.44 -13.51 -26.31
C TYR A 29 -9.26 -13.97 -25.47
N PHE A 30 -9.32 -13.76 -24.13
CA PHE A 30 -8.19 -14.13 -23.28
C PHE A 30 -8.24 -15.60 -22.83
N GLU A 31 -9.22 -16.37 -23.33
CA GLU A 31 -9.33 -17.81 -23.11
C GLU A 31 -9.23 -18.17 -21.61
N GLU A 32 -8.30 -19.06 -21.29
CA GLU A 32 -8.02 -19.50 -19.91
C GLU A 32 -7.53 -18.38 -18.98
N TYR A 33 -7.20 -17.21 -19.51
CA TYR A 33 -6.76 -16.01 -18.77
C TYR A 33 -7.84 -14.95 -18.64
N GLU A 34 -9.13 -15.28 -18.78
CA GLU A 34 -10.24 -14.33 -18.64
C GLU A 34 -10.24 -13.65 -17.25
N PHE A 35 -9.78 -14.34 -16.21
CA PHE A 35 -9.62 -13.81 -14.87
C PHE A 35 -8.69 -12.58 -14.78
N VAL A 36 -7.83 -12.38 -15.77
CA VAL A 36 -6.93 -11.21 -15.86
C VAL A 36 -7.71 -9.91 -15.94
N LYS A 37 -8.98 -9.93 -16.36
CA LYS A 37 -9.88 -8.79 -16.25
C LYS A 37 -9.92 -8.25 -14.82
N GLN A 38 -9.94 -9.12 -13.83
CA GLN A 38 -9.93 -8.75 -12.40
C GLN A 38 -8.61 -8.10 -11.97
N LEU A 39 -7.52 -8.37 -12.69
CA LEU A 39 -6.19 -7.85 -12.42
C LEU A 39 -5.88 -6.57 -13.21
N THR A 40 -6.73 -6.19 -14.14
CA THR A 40 -6.52 -5.05 -15.04
C THR A 40 -6.88 -3.74 -14.37
N LEU A 41 -5.94 -2.82 -14.35
CA LEU A 41 -6.08 -1.47 -13.80
C LEU A 41 -6.34 -0.47 -14.92
N PRO A 42 -7.46 0.24 -14.95
CA PRO A 42 -7.71 1.28 -15.95
C PRO A 42 -7.13 2.64 -15.55
N GLU A 43 -6.81 3.46 -16.53
CA GLU A 43 -6.45 4.88 -16.39
C GLU A 43 -5.27 5.15 -15.43
N VAL A 44 -4.21 4.35 -15.55
CA VAL A 44 -3.05 4.37 -14.63
C VAL A 44 -2.02 5.43 -15.03
N GLN A 45 -1.53 6.26 -14.09
CA GLN A 45 -0.42 7.19 -14.40
C GLN A 45 0.91 6.43 -14.47
N ILE A 46 1.76 6.87 -15.38
CA ILE A 46 3.10 6.28 -15.56
C ILE A 46 3.94 6.41 -14.30
N PHE A 47 3.88 7.56 -13.63
CA PHE A 47 4.61 7.75 -12.38
C PHE A 47 4.21 6.72 -11.32
N ASP A 48 2.93 6.51 -11.18
CA ASP A 48 2.38 5.64 -10.15
C ASP A 48 2.68 4.15 -10.44
N MET A 49 2.66 3.79 -11.71
CA MET A 49 2.99 2.46 -12.20
C MET A 49 4.48 2.16 -12.04
N THR A 50 5.35 3.14 -12.29
CA THR A 50 6.80 2.96 -12.36
C THR A 50 7.54 3.43 -11.13
N GLN A 51 6.91 4.31 -10.34
CA GLN A 51 7.52 5.02 -9.21
C GLN A 51 8.78 5.83 -9.60
N VAL A 52 8.94 6.14 -10.89
CA VAL A 52 10.04 6.93 -11.42
C VAL A 52 9.50 8.26 -11.95
N TYR A 53 10.01 9.35 -11.42
CA TYR A 53 9.63 10.67 -11.87
C TYR A 53 10.36 11.01 -13.19
N VAL A 54 9.57 11.27 -14.22
CA VAL A 54 10.06 11.81 -15.51
C VAL A 54 9.19 13.02 -15.84
N GLU A 55 9.79 14.21 -15.90
CA GLU A 55 9.09 15.51 -15.94
C GLU A 55 7.97 15.60 -16.97
N HIS A 56 8.18 15.04 -18.15
CA HIS A 56 7.18 15.08 -19.24
C HIS A 56 6.24 13.86 -19.28
N LEU A 57 6.48 12.82 -18.46
CA LEU A 57 5.70 11.58 -18.44
C LEU A 57 4.88 11.38 -17.15
N HIS A 58 5.21 12.06 -16.05
CA HIS A 58 4.65 11.76 -14.74
C HIS A 58 3.12 11.88 -14.68
N ASN A 59 2.53 12.80 -15.44
CA ASN A 59 1.07 13.01 -15.50
C ASN A 59 0.39 12.27 -16.66
N ARG A 60 1.15 11.51 -17.48
CA ARG A 60 0.57 10.71 -18.57
C ARG A 60 -0.06 9.45 -18.00
N GLN A 61 -1.19 9.06 -18.59
CA GLN A 61 -1.95 7.88 -18.22
C GLN A 61 -1.87 6.83 -19.32
N VAL A 62 -2.00 5.57 -18.91
CA VAL A 62 -2.23 4.45 -19.81
C VAL A 62 -3.67 3.96 -19.65
N ASP A 63 -4.30 3.48 -20.74
CA ASP A 63 -5.69 3.03 -20.64
C ASP A 63 -5.85 1.84 -19.72
N PHE A 64 -4.97 0.84 -19.84
CA PHE A 64 -4.99 -0.34 -18.97
C PHE A 64 -3.57 -0.81 -18.62
N TYR A 65 -3.40 -1.23 -17.38
CA TYR A 65 -2.19 -1.84 -16.86
C TYR A 65 -2.49 -3.14 -16.13
N ILE A 66 -1.71 -4.18 -16.40
CA ILE A 66 -1.80 -5.48 -15.73
C ILE A 66 -0.47 -5.74 -15.03
N PRO A 67 -0.36 -5.37 -13.75
CA PRO A 67 0.91 -5.38 -13.02
C PRO A 67 1.55 -6.76 -12.92
N GLN A 68 0.75 -7.81 -12.74
CA GLN A 68 1.21 -9.19 -12.53
C GLN A 68 2.02 -9.72 -13.73
N VAL A 69 1.78 -9.16 -14.89
CA VAL A 69 2.48 -9.57 -16.13
C VAL A 69 3.27 -8.43 -16.77
N GLY A 70 3.33 -7.27 -16.11
CA GLY A 70 4.05 -6.11 -16.62
C GLY A 70 3.54 -5.65 -18.00
N LEU A 71 2.23 -5.66 -18.22
CA LEU A 71 1.62 -5.38 -19.53
C LEU A 71 0.81 -4.10 -19.50
N ILE A 72 1.07 -3.23 -20.47
CA ILE A 72 0.31 -2.01 -20.77
C ILE A 72 -0.50 -2.24 -22.03
N ILE A 73 -1.78 -1.86 -22.01
CA ILE A 73 -2.67 -1.90 -23.18
C ILE A 73 -3.21 -0.50 -23.40
N GLU A 74 -3.08 0.01 -24.62
CA GLU A 74 -3.52 1.33 -25.06
C GLU A 74 -4.52 1.20 -26.21
N ILE A 75 -5.53 2.06 -26.22
CA ILE A 75 -6.54 2.10 -27.28
C ILE A 75 -6.54 3.50 -27.89
N ASP A 76 -5.79 3.65 -28.95
CA ASP A 76 -5.52 4.94 -29.58
C ASP A 76 -6.68 5.41 -30.49
N GLY A 77 -7.18 6.63 -30.24
CA GLY A 77 -8.12 7.33 -31.10
C GLY A 77 -7.49 7.86 -32.38
N GLN A 78 -8.31 8.30 -33.34
CA GLN A 78 -7.83 8.80 -34.64
C GLN A 78 -6.98 10.09 -34.58
N HIS A 79 -6.93 10.79 -33.46
CA HIS A 79 -6.28 12.09 -33.31
C HIS A 79 -4.81 12.04 -32.85
N HIS A 80 -4.22 10.86 -32.63
CA HIS A 80 -2.86 10.70 -32.08
C HIS A 80 -1.70 10.83 -33.07
N LYS A 81 -1.93 11.32 -34.31
CA LYS A 81 -0.84 11.49 -35.29
C LYS A 81 0.18 12.58 -34.93
N GLU A 82 -0.18 13.52 -34.06
CA GLU A 82 0.70 14.62 -33.63
C GLU A 82 1.58 14.27 -32.41
N THR A 83 1.35 13.13 -31.76
CA THR A 83 2.04 12.72 -30.54
C THR A 83 2.93 11.48 -30.69
N ALA A 84 3.18 11.03 -31.91
CA ALA A 84 3.92 9.80 -32.19
C ALA A 84 5.34 9.75 -31.60
N SER A 85 6.02 10.92 -31.51
CA SER A 85 7.34 11.00 -30.87
C SER A 85 7.29 10.84 -29.34
N ASP A 86 6.26 11.40 -28.71
CA ASP A 86 6.05 11.33 -27.26
C ASP A 86 5.67 9.90 -26.87
N ASP A 87 4.85 9.25 -27.68
CA ASP A 87 4.44 7.85 -27.48
C ASP A 87 5.63 6.89 -27.61
N ALA A 88 6.51 7.12 -28.61
CA ALA A 88 7.72 6.33 -28.76
C ALA A 88 8.69 6.50 -27.58
N ASN A 89 8.83 7.72 -27.06
CA ASN A 89 9.65 8.00 -25.87
C ASN A 89 9.07 7.33 -24.62
N ARG A 90 7.75 7.35 -24.48
CA ARG A 90 7.04 6.68 -23.38
C ARG A 90 7.26 5.16 -23.42
N ASP A 91 7.07 4.56 -24.60
CA ASP A 91 7.25 3.12 -24.78
C ASP A 91 8.71 2.70 -24.55
N ALA A 92 9.67 3.51 -25.04
CA ALA A 92 11.08 3.28 -24.77
C ALA A 92 11.38 3.31 -23.27
N PHE A 93 10.82 4.29 -22.54
CA PHE A 93 10.97 4.39 -21.10
C PHE A 93 10.37 3.19 -20.36
N THR A 94 9.11 2.84 -20.63
CA THR A 94 8.43 1.71 -19.97
C THR A 94 9.12 0.38 -20.30
N ASN A 95 9.61 0.20 -21.51
CA ASN A 95 10.40 -0.97 -21.89
C ASN A 95 11.72 -1.11 -21.11
N THR A 96 12.38 0.00 -20.76
CA THR A 96 13.60 -0.05 -19.91
C THR A 96 13.31 -0.59 -18.51
N LEU A 97 12.04 -0.52 -18.06
CA LEU A 97 11.57 -1.04 -16.80
C LEU A 97 10.98 -2.47 -16.92
N GLY A 98 11.10 -3.09 -18.09
CA GLY A 98 10.60 -4.44 -18.35
C GLY A 98 9.09 -4.52 -18.63
N LEU A 99 8.42 -3.37 -18.82
CA LEU A 99 7.00 -3.33 -19.14
C LEU A 99 6.80 -3.45 -20.65
N LYS A 100 5.82 -4.25 -21.05
CA LYS A 100 5.45 -4.44 -22.44
C LYS A 100 4.20 -3.62 -22.78
N THR A 101 4.26 -2.81 -23.85
CA THR A 101 3.10 -2.04 -24.33
C THR A 101 2.53 -2.67 -25.60
N ILE A 102 1.21 -2.83 -25.66
CA ILE A 102 0.46 -3.23 -26.85
C ILE A 102 -0.61 -2.21 -27.13
N ARG A 103 -0.62 -1.68 -28.36
CA ARG A 103 -1.52 -0.61 -28.81
C ARG A 103 -2.54 -1.12 -29.80
N PHE A 104 -3.79 -0.78 -29.57
CA PHE A 104 -4.89 -0.98 -30.50
C PHE A 104 -5.38 0.37 -31.02
N THR A 105 -5.78 0.43 -32.26
CA THR A 105 -6.60 1.55 -32.74
C THR A 105 -8.07 1.32 -32.39
N THR A 106 -8.85 2.39 -32.22
CA THR A 106 -10.29 2.28 -32.03
C THR A 106 -10.98 1.50 -33.15
N GLN A 107 -10.43 1.59 -34.38
CA GLN A 107 -10.95 0.83 -35.53
C GLN A 107 -10.67 -0.68 -35.39
N GLU A 108 -9.51 -1.08 -34.93
CA GLU A 108 -9.19 -2.49 -34.67
C GLU A 108 -10.11 -3.07 -33.60
N VAL A 109 -10.32 -2.36 -32.50
CA VAL A 109 -11.22 -2.76 -31.42
C VAL A 109 -12.67 -2.91 -31.91
N SER A 110 -13.13 -1.99 -32.77
CA SER A 110 -14.52 -2.00 -33.27
C SER A 110 -14.74 -3.06 -34.34
N SER A 111 -13.72 -3.38 -35.17
CA SER A 111 -13.86 -4.32 -36.29
C SER A 111 -13.39 -5.74 -35.98
N GLU A 112 -12.68 -5.93 -34.86
CA GLU A 112 -12.09 -7.22 -34.47
C GLU A 112 -11.34 -7.91 -35.63
N ASN A 113 -10.62 -7.13 -36.42
CA ASN A 113 -9.96 -7.57 -37.65
C ASN A 113 -8.72 -8.45 -37.38
N GLN A 114 -8.05 -8.88 -38.43
CA GLN A 114 -6.87 -9.75 -38.32
C GLN A 114 -5.73 -9.11 -37.51
N SER A 115 -5.53 -7.79 -37.59
CA SER A 115 -4.53 -7.05 -36.81
C SER A 115 -4.90 -7.10 -35.33
N PHE A 116 -6.17 -6.87 -35.00
CA PHE A 116 -6.69 -7.01 -33.63
C PHE A 116 -6.40 -8.40 -33.07
N ASN A 117 -6.80 -9.46 -33.79
CA ASN A 117 -6.61 -10.85 -33.37
C ASN A 117 -5.13 -11.18 -33.13
N SER A 118 -4.23 -10.71 -33.99
CA SER A 118 -2.78 -10.91 -33.83
C SER A 118 -2.25 -10.22 -32.56
N LYS A 119 -2.72 -9.03 -32.23
CA LYS A 119 -2.32 -8.28 -31.04
C LYS A 119 -2.86 -8.94 -29.77
N VAL A 120 -4.11 -9.39 -29.79
CA VAL A 120 -4.69 -10.18 -28.68
C VAL A 120 -3.91 -11.47 -28.45
N GLN A 121 -3.57 -12.20 -29.51
CA GLN A 121 -2.72 -13.37 -29.38
C GLN A 121 -1.37 -13.05 -28.76
N SER A 122 -0.76 -11.91 -29.14
CA SER A 122 0.49 -11.45 -28.53
C SER A 122 0.34 -11.14 -27.02
N ILE A 123 -0.85 -10.68 -26.58
CA ILE A 123 -1.17 -10.49 -25.15
C ILE A 123 -1.24 -11.86 -24.45
N VAL A 124 -2.06 -12.77 -24.98
CA VAL A 124 -2.24 -14.10 -24.41
C VAL A 124 -0.93 -14.86 -24.31
N ASP A 125 -0.11 -14.80 -25.38
CA ASP A 125 1.22 -15.45 -25.39
C ASP A 125 2.16 -14.84 -24.35
N HIS A 126 2.07 -13.54 -24.12
CA HIS A 126 2.85 -12.86 -23.09
C HIS A 126 2.43 -13.32 -21.69
N ILE A 127 1.15 -13.33 -21.41
CA ILE A 127 0.59 -13.83 -20.12
C ILE A 127 1.01 -15.28 -19.91
N ARG A 128 0.83 -16.14 -20.91
CA ARG A 128 1.22 -17.56 -20.88
C ARG A 128 2.72 -17.76 -20.62
N LYS A 129 3.55 -16.87 -21.17
CA LYS A 129 5.00 -16.89 -20.91
C LYS A 129 5.31 -16.61 -19.44
N ILE A 130 4.69 -15.58 -18.87
CA ILE A 130 4.90 -15.23 -17.44
C ILE A 130 4.41 -16.36 -16.56
N ASP A 131 3.20 -16.87 -16.81
CA ASP A 131 2.61 -17.98 -16.08
C ASP A 131 3.54 -19.22 -16.04
N ARG A 132 4.14 -19.58 -17.17
CA ARG A 132 5.13 -20.67 -17.22
C ARG A 132 6.38 -20.38 -16.40
N LEU A 133 6.91 -19.15 -16.48
CA LEU A 133 8.09 -18.76 -15.69
C LEU A 133 7.82 -18.83 -14.18
N GLU A 134 6.60 -18.51 -13.76
CA GLU A 134 6.17 -18.66 -12.36
C GLU A 134 6.06 -20.13 -11.98
N GLN A 135 5.42 -20.96 -12.80
CA GLN A 135 5.28 -22.42 -12.57
C GLN A 135 6.64 -23.13 -12.51
N ASP A 136 7.59 -22.71 -13.34
CA ASP A 136 8.96 -23.27 -13.38
C ASP A 136 9.84 -22.71 -12.23
N GLY A 137 9.31 -21.81 -11.39
CA GLY A 137 10.05 -21.19 -10.27
C GLY A 137 11.17 -20.24 -10.73
N ILE A 138 11.17 -19.84 -12.00
CA ILE A 138 12.14 -18.89 -12.57
C ILE A 138 11.79 -17.46 -12.21
N LEU A 139 10.48 -17.15 -12.16
CA LEU A 139 9.94 -15.88 -11.74
C LEU A 139 9.15 -16.08 -10.45
N THR A 140 9.49 -15.31 -9.42
CA THR A 140 8.73 -15.29 -8.16
C THR A 140 8.01 -13.95 -8.05
N PRO A 141 6.67 -13.94 -7.98
CA PRO A 141 5.93 -12.70 -7.73
C PRO A 141 6.34 -12.07 -6.41
N PRO A 142 6.39 -10.73 -6.29
CA PRO A 142 6.84 -10.03 -5.07
C PRO A 142 6.08 -10.44 -3.80
N ASN A 143 4.82 -10.82 -3.94
CA ASN A 143 3.94 -11.26 -2.84
C ASN A 143 3.78 -12.79 -2.76
N GLY A 144 4.50 -13.55 -3.57
CA GLY A 144 4.41 -15.01 -3.62
C GLY A 144 3.11 -15.57 -4.22
N ILE A 145 2.21 -14.72 -4.78
CA ILE A 145 0.94 -15.16 -5.36
C ILE A 145 1.06 -15.21 -6.88
N THR A 146 0.94 -16.39 -7.41
CA THR A 146 1.12 -16.68 -8.83
C THR A 146 -0.15 -16.43 -9.66
N LEU A 147 -0.02 -16.35 -10.98
CA LEU A 147 -1.17 -16.30 -11.89
C LEU A 147 -2.09 -17.51 -11.72
N GLN A 148 -1.55 -18.67 -11.38
CA GLN A 148 -2.34 -19.88 -11.10
C GLN A 148 -3.17 -19.75 -9.82
N ASP A 149 -2.65 -19.07 -8.78
CA ASP A 149 -3.41 -18.79 -7.56
C ASP A 149 -4.58 -17.86 -7.84
N TYR A 150 -4.38 -16.81 -8.66
CA TYR A 150 -5.46 -15.94 -9.11
C TYR A 150 -6.50 -16.67 -9.95
N ARG A 151 -6.07 -17.52 -10.87
CA ARG A 151 -6.96 -18.35 -11.68
C ARG A 151 -7.81 -19.28 -10.81
N ARG A 152 -7.17 -19.95 -9.85
CA ARG A 152 -7.87 -20.81 -8.90
C ARG A 152 -8.89 -20.01 -8.09
N ALA A 153 -8.49 -18.86 -7.55
CA ALA A 153 -9.39 -18.01 -6.78
C ALA A 153 -10.59 -17.52 -7.62
N TYR A 154 -10.39 -17.25 -8.90
CA TYR A 154 -11.45 -16.84 -9.81
C TYR A 154 -12.49 -17.94 -10.06
N HIS A 155 -12.05 -19.18 -10.24
CA HIS A 155 -12.94 -20.31 -10.59
C HIS A 155 -13.50 -21.06 -9.37
N GLU A 156 -12.72 -21.19 -8.31
CA GLU A 156 -13.02 -22.07 -7.16
C GLU A 156 -13.31 -21.27 -5.89
N GLY A 157 -13.11 -19.96 -5.92
CA GLY A 157 -13.15 -19.10 -4.76
C GLY A 157 -11.80 -18.99 -4.05
N ILE A 158 -11.73 -18.11 -3.06
CA ILE A 158 -10.51 -17.86 -2.29
C ILE A 158 -10.28 -19.00 -1.31
N ASP A 159 -9.04 -19.47 -1.23
CA ASP A 159 -8.63 -20.39 -0.18
C ASP A 159 -8.61 -19.68 1.18
N THR A 160 -9.73 -19.79 1.90
CA THR A 160 -9.91 -19.17 3.23
C THR A 160 -9.02 -19.81 4.30
N SER A 161 -8.42 -20.95 4.03
CA SER A 161 -7.46 -21.63 4.93
C SER A 161 -6.06 -21.05 4.84
N ASN A 162 -5.75 -20.31 3.77
CA ASN A 162 -4.45 -19.70 3.56
C ASN A 162 -4.19 -18.57 4.58
N PRO A 163 -3.15 -18.68 5.43
CA PRO A 163 -2.84 -17.66 6.44
C PRO A 163 -2.61 -16.27 5.87
N HIS A 164 -2.00 -16.17 4.68
CA HIS A 164 -1.75 -14.87 4.02
C HIS A 164 -3.06 -14.19 3.60
N VAL A 165 -4.04 -14.95 3.14
CA VAL A 165 -5.37 -14.44 2.80
C VAL A 165 -6.06 -13.86 4.04
N ARG A 166 -6.04 -14.60 5.15
CA ARG A 166 -6.61 -14.14 6.44
C ARG A 166 -5.89 -12.90 6.96
N LEU A 167 -4.55 -12.91 6.91
CA LEU A 167 -3.74 -11.76 7.33
C LEU A 167 -4.05 -10.51 6.49
N THR A 168 -4.14 -10.65 5.16
CA THR A 168 -4.49 -9.55 4.26
C THR A 168 -5.86 -8.96 4.59
N ALA A 169 -6.85 -9.83 4.84
CA ALA A 169 -8.19 -9.39 5.23
C ALA A 169 -8.17 -8.65 6.58
N ALA A 170 -7.45 -9.19 7.57
CA ALA A 170 -7.32 -8.59 8.90
C ALA A 170 -6.65 -7.21 8.83
N ILE A 171 -5.51 -7.10 8.17
CA ILE A 171 -4.80 -5.82 8.00
C ILE A 171 -5.70 -4.81 7.28
N ARG A 172 -6.38 -5.21 6.20
CA ARG A 172 -7.28 -4.32 5.47
C ARG A 172 -8.42 -3.80 6.33
N PHE A 173 -8.99 -4.65 7.15
CA PHE A 173 -10.04 -4.26 8.09
C PHE A 173 -9.52 -3.33 9.19
N GLN A 174 -8.34 -3.60 9.75
CA GLN A 174 -7.70 -2.72 10.73
C GLN A 174 -7.43 -1.33 10.16
N LEU A 175 -6.89 -1.27 8.95
CA LEU A 175 -6.68 -0.02 8.22
C LEU A 175 -7.98 0.76 8.05
N LEU A 176 -9.05 0.08 7.65
CA LEU A 176 -10.38 0.68 7.52
C LEU A 176 -10.90 1.25 8.85
N VAL A 177 -10.73 0.51 9.95
CA VAL A 177 -11.15 1.00 11.27
C VAL A 177 -10.42 2.30 11.65
N LEU A 178 -9.12 2.39 11.37
CA LEU A 178 -8.34 3.60 11.61
C LEU A 178 -8.80 4.77 10.72
N GLU A 179 -9.08 4.54 9.44
CA GLU A 179 -9.67 5.55 8.54
C GLU A 179 -11.02 6.07 9.05
N LEU A 180 -11.87 5.17 9.55
CA LEU A 180 -13.19 5.52 10.07
C LEU A 180 -13.09 6.30 11.39
N ILE A 181 -12.06 6.06 12.20
CA ILE A 181 -11.77 6.86 13.39
C ILE A 181 -11.32 8.27 12.99
N GLU A 182 -10.43 8.39 12.01
CA GLU A 182 -9.92 9.69 11.58
C GLU A 182 -10.99 10.52 10.88
N SER A 183 -11.82 9.92 10.01
CA SER A 183 -12.95 10.61 9.37
C SER A 183 -14.03 11.06 10.37
N GLY A 184 -14.02 10.48 11.58
CA GLY A 184 -15.03 10.74 12.62
C GLY A 184 -16.32 9.93 12.47
N ASP A 185 -16.33 8.95 11.56
CA ASP A 185 -17.44 7.98 11.43
C ASP A 185 -17.50 7.04 12.63
N ILE A 186 -16.33 6.73 13.21
CA ILE A 186 -16.19 6.06 14.49
C ILE A 186 -15.62 7.07 15.50
N ARG A 187 -16.41 7.35 16.54
CA ARG A 187 -16.01 8.28 17.61
C ARG A 187 -15.74 7.54 18.91
N LEU A 188 -14.62 7.85 19.54
CA LEU A 188 -14.30 7.29 20.85
C LEU A 188 -15.40 7.60 21.87
N GLY A 189 -15.73 6.65 22.72
CA GLY A 189 -16.79 6.77 23.72
C GLY A 189 -18.22 6.61 23.17
N LYS A 190 -18.40 6.49 21.87
CA LYS A 190 -19.71 6.20 21.25
C LYS A 190 -19.76 4.75 20.80
N ASN A 191 -20.94 4.15 20.92
CA ASN A 191 -21.17 2.83 20.36
C ASN A 191 -21.29 2.93 18.85
N LYS A 192 -20.67 2.00 18.12
CA LYS A 192 -20.78 1.88 16.67
C LYS A 192 -20.91 0.40 16.32
N LYS A 193 -21.80 0.08 15.40
CA LYS A 193 -21.95 -1.26 14.88
C LYS A 193 -21.46 -1.31 13.44
N ILE A 194 -20.55 -2.22 13.14
CA ILE A 194 -20.04 -2.48 11.80
C ILE A 194 -20.70 -3.75 11.29
N ILE A 195 -21.47 -3.61 10.21
CA ILE A 195 -22.10 -4.73 9.52
C ILE A 195 -21.25 -5.04 8.28
N ILE A 196 -20.67 -6.22 8.22
CA ILE A 196 -19.79 -6.65 7.14
C ILE A 196 -20.52 -7.64 6.25
N ILE A 197 -20.66 -7.31 4.97
CA ILE A 197 -21.00 -8.27 3.92
C ILE A 197 -19.67 -8.95 3.54
N ASN A 198 -19.40 -10.10 4.13
CA ASN A 198 -18.17 -10.86 3.93
C ASN A 198 -18.34 -11.76 2.69
N ARG A 199 -17.89 -11.28 1.53
CA ARG A 199 -18.08 -12.00 0.26
C ARG A 199 -17.18 -13.21 0.11
N ASP A 200 -16.00 -13.16 0.72
CA ASP A 200 -15.01 -14.22 0.59
C ASP A 200 -15.16 -15.31 1.66
N GLY A 201 -16.00 -15.08 2.67
CA GLY A 201 -16.22 -16.04 3.76
C GLY A 201 -14.98 -16.26 4.66
N ILE A 202 -14.11 -15.26 4.76
CA ILE A 202 -12.90 -15.33 5.57
C ILE A 202 -13.21 -14.88 7.00
N ASP A 203 -12.87 -15.70 7.97
CA ASP A 203 -12.97 -15.33 9.39
C ASP A 203 -11.78 -14.45 9.80
N PHE A 204 -12.02 -13.15 9.96
CA PHE A 204 -10.98 -12.17 10.29
C PHE A 204 -11.43 -11.04 11.23
N ALA A 205 -12.68 -10.61 11.15
CA ALA A 205 -13.08 -9.29 11.60
C ALA A 205 -12.98 -9.11 13.14
N ASN A 206 -13.42 -10.09 13.92
CA ASN A 206 -13.35 -10.00 15.37
C ASN A 206 -11.91 -10.05 15.88
N ALA A 207 -11.10 -10.97 15.34
CA ALA A 207 -9.69 -11.08 15.72
C ALA A 207 -8.91 -9.81 15.35
N ALA A 208 -9.15 -9.26 14.15
CA ALA A 208 -8.54 -8.03 13.71
C ALA A 208 -8.95 -6.81 14.57
N LEU A 209 -10.21 -6.77 15.00
CA LEU A 209 -10.70 -5.71 15.91
C LEU A 209 -10.07 -5.79 17.29
N GLU A 210 -9.94 -6.99 17.85
CA GLU A 210 -9.29 -7.19 19.14
C GLU A 210 -7.82 -6.80 19.09
N ASP A 211 -7.11 -7.22 18.06
CA ASP A 211 -5.70 -6.91 17.86
C ASP A 211 -5.46 -5.38 17.74
N ILE A 212 -6.22 -4.67 16.90
CA ILE A 212 -6.07 -3.22 16.77
C ILE A 212 -6.47 -2.47 18.05
N LYS A 213 -7.43 -2.96 18.81
CA LYS A 213 -7.79 -2.40 20.12
C LYS A 213 -6.64 -2.52 21.11
N ASP A 214 -6.03 -3.71 21.22
CA ASP A 214 -4.90 -3.92 22.14
C ASP A 214 -3.72 -3.02 21.74
N PHE A 215 -3.39 -2.95 20.44
CA PHE A 215 -2.35 -2.05 19.93
C PHE A 215 -2.62 -0.59 20.32
N LEU A 216 -3.82 -0.08 20.08
CA LEU A 216 -4.19 1.29 20.41
C LEU A 216 -4.23 1.54 21.92
N GLU A 217 -4.67 0.59 22.74
CA GLU A 217 -4.64 0.70 24.21
C GLU A 217 -3.20 0.84 24.72
N LYS A 218 -2.26 0.07 24.17
CA LYS A 218 -0.84 0.20 24.51
C LYS A 218 -0.28 1.55 24.10
N GLN A 219 -0.63 2.03 22.89
CA GLN A 219 -0.21 3.34 22.42
C GLN A 219 -0.77 4.48 23.30
N PHE A 220 -2.06 4.43 23.66
CA PHE A 220 -2.67 5.39 24.58
C PHE A 220 -1.98 5.38 25.95
N THR A 221 -1.69 4.20 26.46
CA THR A 221 -0.98 4.03 27.74
C THR A 221 0.42 4.65 27.67
N LEU A 222 1.15 4.39 26.59
CA LEU A 222 2.49 4.93 26.40
C LEU A 222 2.49 6.47 26.32
N MET A 223 1.50 7.02 25.66
CA MET A 223 1.30 8.47 25.53
C MET A 223 0.73 9.15 26.79
N GLY A 224 0.40 8.39 27.84
CA GLY A 224 -0.23 8.94 29.04
C GLY A 224 -1.67 9.43 28.82
N LEU A 225 -2.33 8.96 27.74
CA LEU A 225 -3.70 9.34 27.43
C LEU A 225 -4.71 8.58 28.30
N PRO A 226 -5.94 9.10 28.45
CA PRO A 226 -7.03 8.39 29.10
C PRO A 226 -7.26 7.00 28.47
N LYS A 227 -7.86 6.09 29.22
CA LYS A 227 -8.18 4.74 28.73
C LYS A 227 -8.94 4.85 27.39
N LEU A 228 -8.51 4.06 26.40
CA LEU A 228 -9.19 3.98 25.11
C LEU A 228 -10.63 3.49 25.28
N GLU A 229 -11.57 4.26 24.75
CA GLU A 229 -12.99 3.89 24.72
C GLU A 229 -13.44 3.58 23.29
N LEU A 230 -12.88 2.55 22.68
CA LEU A 230 -13.28 2.08 21.36
C LEU A 230 -14.41 1.03 21.49
N ARG A 231 -15.65 1.48 21.27
CA ARG A 231 -16.87 0.68 21.45
C ARG A 231 -17.44 0.26 20.11
N ILE A 232 -16.85 -0.76 19.51
CA ILE A 232 -17.25 -1.30 18.20
C ILE A 232 -17.80 -2.70 18.40
N GLU A 233 -18.97 -2.97 17.83
CA GLU A 233 -19.53 -4.30 17.61
C GLU A 233 -19.45 -4.65 16.14
N VAL A 234 -18.98 -5.84 15.80
CA VAL A 234 -18.91 -6.34 14.42
C VAL A 234 -19.92 -7.45 14.22
N GLN A 235 -20.70 -7.35 13.14
CA GLN A 235 -21.63 -8.39 12.71
C GLN A 235 -21.39 -8.73 11.25
N GLU A 236 -21.12 -9.99 10.96
CA GLU A 236 -21.03 -10.48 9.59
C GLU A 236 -22.39 -10.96 9.08
N VAL A 237 -22.73 -10.61 7.85
CA VAL A 237 -23.99 -10.95 7.19
C VAL A 237 -23.73 -11.37 5.76
N SER A 238 -24.58 -12.21 5.20
CA SER A 238 -24.55 -12.57 3.78
C SER A 238 -25.21 -11.51 2.88
N ALA A 239 -26.19 -10.77 3.43
CA ALA A 239 -26.84 -9.66 2.76
C ALA A 239 -27.48 -8.73 3.82
N PRO A 240 -27.57 -7.41 3.56
CA PRO A 240 -28.27 -6.50 4.46
C PRO A 240 -29.76 -6.80 4.47
N SER A 241 -30.34 -6.93 5.66
CA SER A 241 -31.73 -7.33 5.87
C SER A 241 -32.71 -6.20 6.18
N HIS A 242 -32.19 -5.00 6.48
CA HIS A 242 -33.01 -3.83 6.87
C HIS A 242 -32.30 -2.51 6.55
N PRO A 243 -33.01 -1.40 6.51
CA PRO A 243 -32.42 -0.06 6.40
C PRO A 243 -31.46 0.19 7.59
N ARG A 244 -30.33 0.80 7.29
CA ARG A 244 -29.29 1.12 8.26
C ARG A 244 -29.76 2.21 9.24
N SER A 245 -29.31 2.11 10.48
CA SER A 245 -29.43 3.20 11.48
C SER A 245 -28.17 4.08 11.46
N ASP A 246 -28.26 5.29 12.05
CA ASP A 246 -27.10 6.22 12.12
C ASP A 246 -25.92 5.65 12.91
N ASP A 247 -26.18 4.70 13.80
CA ASP A 247 -25.13 4.04 14.61
C ASP A 247 -24.51 2.82 13.91
N GLU A 248 -24.94 2.50 12.70
CA GLU A 248 -24.44 1.37 11.90
C GLU A 248 -23.62 1.85 10.73
N LEU A 249 -22.56 1.11 10.40
CA LEU A 249 -21.79 1.23 9.16
C LEU A 249 -21.94 -0.06 8.37
N LEU A 250 -22.24 0.03 7.11
CA LEU A 250 -22.33 -1.12 6.22
C LEU A 250 -21.05 -1.19 5.36
N ILE A 251 -20.35 -2.32 5.44
CA ILE A 251 -19.12 -2.55 4.70
C ILE A 251 -19.31 -3.76 3.80
N ASP A 252 -19.12 -3.58 2.52
CA ASP A 252 -19.05 -4.68 1.54
C ASP A 252 -17.56 -5.04 1.37
N PHE A 253 -17.17 -6.18 1.95
CA PHE A 253 -15.76 -6.58 2.06
C PHE A 253 -15.43 -7.73 1.14
N SER A 254 -14.38 -7.57 0.32
CA SER A 254 -13.74 -8.63 -0.43
C SER A 254 -12.26 -8.31 -0.63
N ILE A 255 -11.39 -9.30 -0.55
CA ILE A 255 -9.96 -9.13 -0.84
C ILE A 255 -9.63 -9.39 -2.31
N PHE A 256 -10.46 -10.12 -3.03
CA PHE A 256 -10.20 -10.50 -4.42
C PHE A 256 -11.15 -9.82 -5.40
N GLU A 257 -12.44 -9.82 -5.12
CA GLU A 257 -13.45 -9.30 -6.02
C GLU A 257 -13.40 -7.77 -6.09
N ARG A 258 -13.22 -7.24 -7.28
CA ARG A 258 -13.19 -5.80 -7.54
C ARG A 258 -14.41 -5.31 -8.24
N PHE A 259 -14.92 -6.15 -9.12
CA PHE A 259 -15.98 -5.81 -10.04
C PHE A 259 -17.23 -6.56 -9.63
N ASP A 260 -18.14 -5.86 -9.05
CA ASP A 260 -19.48 -6.34 -8.82
C ASP A 260 -20.44 -5.49 -9.63
N ASP A 261 -20.76 -5.98 -10.82
CA ASP A 261 -21.76 -5.35 -11.70
C ASP A 261 -23.18 -5.48 -11.14
N THR A 262 -23.39 -6.40 -10.20
CA THR A 262 -24.71 -6.72 -9.63
C THR A 262 -25.01 -5.87 -8.40
N PHE A 263 -24.01 -5.30 -7.76
CA PHE A 263 -24.18 -4.48 -6.59
C PHE A 263 -24.67 -3.08 -6.98
N GLN A 264 -25.94 -2.86 -6.87
CA GLN A 264 -26.51 -1.52 -6.91
C GLN A 264 -26.24 -0.86 -5.57
N ALA A 265 -25.41 0.17 -5.57
CA ALA A 265 -25.13 1.01 -4.41
C ALA A 265 -26.41 1.72 -3.96
N ASN A 266 -27.26 1.01 -3.23
CA ASN A 266 -28.34 1.61 -2.50
C ASN A 266 -27.78 1.99 -1.14
N HIS A 267 -27.34 3.26 -1.02
CA HIS A 267 -27.07 3.97 0.23
C HIS A 267 -25.77 3.60 0.97
N ASP A 268 -24.95 4.58 1.21
CA ASP A 268 -23.89 4.67 2.25
C ASP A 268 -23.14 3.36 2.55
N VAL A 269 -22.74 2.64 1.52
CA VAL A 269 -21.95 1.42 1.64
C VAL A 269 -20.50 1.75 1.43
N ILE A 270 -19.66 1.32 2.37
CA ILE A 270 -18.22 1.40 2.23
C ILE A 270 -17.74 0.13 1.52
N TYR A 271 -17.09 0.28 0.38
CA TYR A 271 -16.49 -0.83 -0.33
C TYR A 271 -15.06 -1.03 0.11
N ALA A 272 -14.80 -2.10 0.85
CA ALA A 272 -13.47 -2.53 1.18
C ALA A 272 -13.02 -3.60 0.17
N ARG A 273 -12.26 -3.18 -0.82
CA ARG A 273 -11.65 -4.06 -1.81
C ARG A 273 -10.15 -3.97 -1.66
N THR A 274 -9.54 -5.08 -1.39
CA THR A 274 -8.09 -5.19 -1.39
C THR A 274 -7.67 -6.20 -2.44
N HIS A 275 -6.40 -6.25 -2.65
CA HIS A 275 -5.80 -7.21 -3.55
C HIS A 275 -4.58 -7.80 -2.87
N TYR A 276 -4.12 -8.91 -3.35
CA TYR A 276 -2.91 -9.54 -2.84
C TYR A 276 -1.64 -8.72 -3.05
N LEU A 277 -1.71 -7.60 -3.82
CA LEU A 277 -0.55 -6.84 -4.24
C LEU A 277 -0.57 -5.41 -3.73
N ASP A 278 0.59 -4.92 -3.32
CA ASP A 278 0.86 -3.53 -2.97
C ASP A 278 0.60 -2.53 -4.11
N PHE A 279 0.34 -2.98 -5.32
CA PHE A 279 0.02 -2.14 -6.47
C PHE A 279 -1.24 -1.30 -6.29
N TYR A 280 -2.02 -1.61 -5.29
CA TYR A 280 -3.24 -0.88 -4.97
C TYR A 280 -3.04 0.40 -4.21
N ARG A 281 -1.92 0.58 -3.55
CA ARG A 281 -1.52 1.87 -2.99
C ARG A 281 -1.80 3.00 -3.96
N TYR A 282 -1.54 2.73 -5.21
CA TYR A 282 -1.71 3.65 -6.29
C TYR A 282 -3.15 4.02 -6.61
N PHE A 283 -4.00 3.02 -6.69
CA PHE A 283 -5.37 3.23 -7.13
C PHE A 283 -6.19 4.00 -6.11
N ALA A 284 -5.97 3.72 -4.86
CA ALA A 284 -6.63 4.31 -3.74
C ALA A 284 -6.32 5.81 -3.59
N LYS A 285 -5.07 6.20 -3.70
CA LYS A 285 -4.61 7.59 -3.52
C LYS A 285 -5.19 8.58 -4.51
N ARG A 286 -5.44 8.11 -5.71
CA ARG A 286 -5.85 8.98 -6.80
C ARG A 286 -7.33 9.20 -6.91
N ASN A 287 -8.07 8.22 -6.49
CA ASN A 287 -9.49 8.14 -6.66
C ASN A 287 -10.16 7.94 -5.29
N ALA A 288 -10.05 8.94 -4.42
CA ALA A 288 -11.09 9.16 -3.43
C ALA A 288 -12.38 9.42 -4.22
N ILE A 289 -12.86 8.40 -4.95
CA ILE A 289 -14.09 8.45 -5.70
C ILE A 289 -15.17 8.29 -4.65
N THR A 290 -15.64 9.41 -4.21
CA THR A 290 -16.96 9.49 -3.64
C THR A 290 -17.92 9.22 -4.79
N ILE A 291 -18.22 7.96 -5.04
CA ILE A 291 -19.46 7.62 -5.75
C ILE A 291 -20.53 7.98 -4.74
N GLU A 292 -21.61 8.63 -5.17
CA GLU A 292 -22.71 8.97 -4.29
C GLU A 292 -22.93 7.85 -3.27
N ASN A 293 -22.66 8.12 -1.99
CA ASN A 293 -22.81 7.23 -0.85
C ASN A 293 -21.86 6.01 -0.77
N CYS A 294 -20.75 5.99 -1.50
CA CYS A 294 -19.71 4.94 -1.40
C CYS A 294 -18.33 5.57 -1.27
N ALA A 295 -17.60 5.20 -0.26
CA ALA A 295 -16.18 5.50 -0.15
C ALA A 295 -15.36 4.28 -0.54
N LEU A 296 -14.38 4.45 -1.41
CA LEU A 296 -13.33 3.45 -1.58
C LEU A 296 -12.37 3.59 -0.41
N VAL A 297 -12.16 2.52 0.31
CA VAL A 297 -11.14 2.51 1.36
C VAL A 297 -9.78 2.69 0.73
N ASP A 298 -9.16 3.81 1.06
CA ASP A 298 -7.85 4.18 0.56
C ASP A 298 -6.77 3.38 1.29
N TYR A 299 -6.00 2.59 0.56
CA TYR A 299 -4.87 1.86 1.13
C TYR A 299 -3.70 2.79 1.47
N ASP A 300 -3.63 3.94 0.80
CA ASP A 300 -2.58 4.96 1.01
C ASP A 300 -2.84 5.90 2.17
N PHE A 301 -3.95 5.71 2.88
CA PHE A 301 -4.21 6.44 4.11
C PHE A 301 -3.01 6.42 5.07
N PHE A 302 -2.28 5.33 5.06
CA PHE A 302 -1.06 5.13 5.86
C PHE A 302 0.24 5.59 5.21
N GLU A 303 0.22 6.13 4.01
CA GLU A 303 1.30 6.98 3.54
C GLU A 303 1.21 8.38 4.17
N MET A 304 0.93 8.44 5.47
CA MET A 304 0.96 9.69 6.20
C MET A 304 2.32 10.34 6.02
N SER A 305 2.30 11.57 5.61
CA SER A 305 3.49 12.42 5.72
C SER A 305 3.89 12.49 7.19
N CYS A 306 5.19 12.42 7.47
CA CYS A 306 5.68 12.62 8.82
C CYS A 306 5.16 13.94 9.40
N SER A 307 4.83 13.92 10.67
CA SER A 307 4.38 15.08 11.44
C SER A 307 5.41 15.46 12.50
N ASP A 308 5.09 16.43 13.34
CA ASP A 308 5.96 16.85 14.42
C ASP A 308 6.18 15.72 15.44
N PRO A 309 7.41 15.56 15.95
CA PRO A 309 7.70 14.53 16.93
C PRO A 309 6.97 14.79 18.26
N ILE A 310 6.51 13.68 18.84
CA ILE A 310 5.81 13.68 20.14
C ILE A 310 6.85 13.65 21.27
N THR A 311 6.63 14.45 22.31
CA THR A 311 7.36 14.34 23.58
C THR A 311 6.58 13.46 24.52
N TYR A 312 7.13 12.31 24.88
CA TYR A 312 6.53 11.39 25.82
C TYR A 312 6.92 11.76 27.27
N GLU A 313 5.93 11.73 28.16
CA GLU A 313 6.15 11.79 29.59
C GLU A 313 6.06 10.38 30.16
N LEU A 314 7.23 9.74 30.36
CA LEU A 314 7.31 8.31 30.66
C LEU A 314 7.68 8.03 32.12
N ASP A 315 6.89 7.21 32.78
CA ASP A 315 7.30 6.43 33.95
C ASP A 315 7.76 5.04 33.48
N LEU A 316 9.04 4.78 33.56
CA LEU A 316 9.64 3.49 33.16
C LEU A 316 10.12 2.67 34.37
N SER A 317 9.56 2.91 35.55
CA SER A 317 9.77 2.07 36.72
C SER A 317 9.33 0.61 36.43
N PRO A 318 9.89 -0.39 37.12
CA PRO A 318 9.63 -1.80 36.82
C PRO A 318 8.14 -2.23 36.80
N GLU A 319 7.31 -1.55 37.57
CA GLU A 319 5.88 -1.87 37.71
C GLU A 319 4.96 -0.90 36.91
N SER A 320 5.56 -0.06 36.09
CA SER A 320 4.81 0.94 35.34
C SER A 320 4.10 0.34 34.12
N LYS A 321 2.84 0.72 33.91
CA LYS A 321 2.08 0.36 32.70
C LYS A 321 2.70 0.88 31.41
N GLN A 322 3.40 2.04 31.46
CA GLN A 322 4.10 2.59 30.30
C GLN A 322 5.32 1.73 29.95
N ARG A 323 6.02 1.18 30.94
CA ARG A 323 7.10 0.22 30.69
C ARG A 323 6.55 -1.06 30.06
N ASP A 324 5.44 -1.58 30.53
CA ASP A 324 4.77 -2.75 29.94
C ASP A 324 4.31 -2.48 28.50
N ALA A 325 3.76 -1.29 28.24
CA ALA A 325 3.41 -0.88 26.87
C ALA A 325 4.64 -0.78 25.97
N LEU A 326 5.74 -0.22 26.45
CA LEU A 326 6.98 -0.15 25.70
C LEU A 326 7.55 -1.56 25.40
N LYS A 327 7.47 -2.47 26.38
CA LYS A 327 7.84 -3.88 26.23
C LYS A 327 6.96 -4.61 25.21
N PHE A 328 5.65 -4.31 25.19
CA PHE A 328 4.74 -4.81 24.16
C PHE A 328 5.23 -4.44 22.77
N PHE A 329 5.57 -3.17 22.50
CA PHE A 329 6.10 -2.74 21.21
C PHE A 329 7.45 -3.39 20.89
N LEU A 330 8.33 -3.55 21.87
CA LEU A 330 9.59 -4.27 21.68
C LEU A 330 9.34 -5.70 21.16
N ASN A 331 8.47 -6.44 21.82
CA ASN A 331 8.20 -7.84 21.49
C ASN A 331 7.48 -7.97 20.14
N ASN A 332 6.44 -7.21 19.90
CA ASN A 332 5.65 -7.35 18.67
C ASN A 332 6.39 -6.85 17.42
N LEU A 333 7.27 -5.87 17.54
CA LEU A 333 8.00 -5.33 16.39
C LEU A 333 9.31 -6.06 16.08
N PHE A 334 10.04 -6.50 17.12
CA PHE A 334 11.39 -7.04 16.92
C PHE A 334 11.53 -8.53 17.25
N PHE A 335 10.63 -9.05 18.07
CA PHE A 335 10.71 -10.43 18.56
C PHE A 335 9.38 -11.20 18.49
N PRO A 336 8.64 -11.13 17.36
CA PRO A 336 7.28 -11.69 17.26
C PRO A 336 7.22 -13.22 17.44
N TYR A 337 8.36 -13.91 17.41
CA TYR A 337 8.45 -15.37 17.56
C TYR A 337 9.11 -15.80 18.88
N LEU A 338 9.38 -14.85 19.79
CA LEU A 338 9.99 -15.13 21.09
C LEU A 338 9.02 -14.78 22.20
N ASP A 339 9.00 -15.60 23.23
CA ASP A 339 8.19 -15.34 24.41
C ASP A 339 8.88 -14.33 25.32
N ASP A 340 8.20 -13.23 25.58
CA ASP A 340 8.47 -12.27 26.66
C ASP A 340 9.92 -11.77 26.77
N VAL A 341 10.44 -11.16 25.70
CA VAL A 341 11.75 -10.50 25.72
C VAL A 341 11.68 -9.22 26.52
N ASP A 342 12.62 -9.01 27.44
CA ASP A 342 12.76 -7.75 28.18
C ASP A 342 13.96 -6.92 27.70
N PHE A 343 13.96 -5.65 28.08
CA PHE A 343 15.07 -4.74 27.78
C PHE A 343 16.34 -5.18 28.47
N ARG A 344 17.44 -5.13 27.75
CA ARG A 344 18.79 -5.32 28.31
C ARG A 344 19.19 -4.09 29.12
N GLU A 345 20.13 -4.27 30.02
CA GLU A 345 20.67 -3.19 30.86
C GLU A 345 21.08 -1.97 30.01
N GLY A 346 20.61 -0.80 30.41
CA GLY A 346 20.87 0.48 29.75
C GLY A 346 19.92 0.82 28.59
N GLN A 347 19.26 -0.15 27.93
CA GLN A 347 18.41 0.13 26.77
C GLN A 347 17.21 1.01 27.12
N ILE A 348 16.48 0.66 28.19
CA ILE A 348 15.24 1.35 28.54
C ILE A 348 15.49 2.83 28.92
N GLY A 349 16.62 3.12 29.57
CA GLY A 349 17.00 4.50 29.90
C GLY A 349 17.30 5.34 28.65
N ILE A 350 17.96 4.75 27.64
CA ILE A 350 18.25 5.41 26.37
C ILE A 350 16.95 5.68 25.60
N ILE A 351 16.08 4.67 25.49
CA ILE A 351 14.80 4.77 24.79
C ILE A 351 13.91 5.82 25.46
N GLY A 352 13.79 5.78 26.79
CA GLY A 352 13.02 6.75 27.54
C GLY A 352 13.49 8.18 27.37
N SER A 353 14.80 8.43 27.44
CA SER A 353 15.39 9.74 27.19
C SER A 353 15.12 10.22 25.74
N ALA A 354 15.26 9.34 24.76
CA ALA A 354 15.02 9.66 23.36
C ALA A 354 13.53 10.02 23.14
N LEU A 355 12.59 9.21 23.62
CA LEU A 355 11.15 9.48 23.51
C LEU A 355 10.73 10.74 24.26
N SER A 356 11.40 11.09 25.35
CA SER A 356 11.23 12.38 26.05
C SER A 356 11.98 13.54 25.38
N ARG A 357 12.54 13.33 24.19
CA ARG A 357 13.29 14.30 23.38
C ARG A 357 14.47 14.92 24.13
N GLN A 358 15.12 14.14 24.99
CA GLN A 358 16.32 14.55 25.71
C GLN A 358 17.55 14.09 24.96
N GLY A 359 18.54 14.97 24.76
CA GLY A 359 19.82 14.63 24.19
C GLY A 359 20.52 13.55 25.01
N THR A 360 20.81 12.40 24.40
CA THR A 360 21.29 11.21 25.12
C THR A 360 22.57 10.66 24.49
N ILE A 361 23.52 10.31 25.34
CA ILE A 361 24.71 9.55 24.95
C ILE A 361 24.60 8.15 25.55
N GLY A 362 24.36 7.14 24.72
CA GLY A 362 24.26 5.74 25.12
C GLY A 362 25.59 4.99 24.93
N LEU A 363 26.21 4.56 26.01
CA LEU A 363 27.39 3.72 25.98
C LEU A 363 27.01 2.27 26.31
N LEU A 364 26.90 1.45 25.28
CA LEU A 364 26.50 0.05 25.41
C LEU A 364 27.60 -0.87 24.80
N PRO A 365 27.84 -2.05 25.36
CA PRO A 365 28.77 -3.03 24.80
C PRO A 365 28.43 -3.46 23.38
N THR A 366 29.39 -4.04 22.65
CA THR A 366 29.10 -4.67 21.35
C THR A 366 28.17 -5.86 21.56
N GLY A 367 27.18 -6.02 20.67
CA GLY A 367 26.16 -7.10 20.77
C GLY A 367 25.04 -6.85 21.78
N SER A 368 25.00 -5.70 22.46
CA SER A 368 23.95 -5.38 23.45
C SER A 368 22.63 -4.90 22.85
N GLY A 369 22.47 -4.90 21.51
CA GLY A 369 21.25 -4.45 20.86
C GLY A 369 21.09 -2.94 20.79
N LYS A 370 22.17 -2.19 20.52
CA LYS A 370 22.16 -0.72 20.35
C LYS A 370 21.13 -0.25 19.30
N SER A 371 21.00 -1.00 18.21
CA SER A 371 20.09 -0.65 17.12
C SER A 371 18.62 -0.56 17.59
N ILE A 372 18.21 -1.47 18.47
CA ILE A 372 16.86 -1.47 19.04
C ILE A 372 16.56 -0.14 19.76
N CYS A 373 17.55 0.46 20.44
CA CYS A 373 17.33 1.72 21.16
C CYS A 373 16.82 2.83 20.24
N TYR A 374 17.49 3.06 19.11
CA TYR A 374 17.07 4.11 18.20
C TYR A 374 15.92 3.67 17.27
N GLN A 375 15.89 2.38 16.88
CA GLN A 375 14.83 1.86 16.00
C GLN A 375 13.46 1.92 16.69
N LEU A 376 13.34 1.39 17.92
CA LEU A 376 12.10 1.44 18.67
C LEU A 376 11.67 2.89 18.96
N SER A 377 12.60 3.75 19.39
CA SER A 377 12.31 5.15 19.65
C SER A 377 11.78 5.86 18.39
N ALA A 378 12.38 5.62 17.23
CA ALA A 378 11.97 6.25 15.97
C ALA A 378 10.64 5.69 15.43
N ILE A 379 10.38 4.38 15.55
CA ILE A 379 9.09 3.80 15.13
C ILE A 379 7.92 4.35 15.94
N LEU A 380 8.14 4.66 17.21
CA LEU A 380 7.12 5.26 18.09
C LEU A 380 6.93 6.76 17.89
N GLN A 381 7.61 7.37 16.92
CA GLN A 381 7.48 8.78 16.56
C GLN A 381 6.82 8.94 15.20
N PRO A 382 5.91 9.92 15.03
CA PRO A 382 5.33 10.24 13.72
C PRO A 382 6.27 11.06 12.83
N ALA A 383 7.51 11.25 13.24
CA ALA A 383 8.52 12.12 12.63
C ALA A 383 9.59 11.33 11.86
N ILE A 384 10.35 12.03 11.03
CA ILE A 384 11.49 11.44 10.32
C ILE A 384 12.68 11.34 11.26
N SER A 385 13.29 10.16 11.34
CA SER A 385 14.51 9.92 12.09
C SER A 385 15.72 9.80 11.18
N PHE A 386 16.73 10.64 11.40
CA PHE A 386 18.01 10.55 10.69
C PHE A 386 18.99 9.68 11.45
N VAL A 387 19.46 8.62 10.78
CA VAL A 387 20.51 7.76 11.32
C VAL A 387 21.83 8.06 10.62
N VAL A 388 22.73 8.71 11.32
CA VAL A 388 24.02 9.10 10.77
C VAL A 388 25.00 7.94 10.88
N CYS A 389 25.31 7.31 9.74
CA CYS A 389 26.23 6.18 9.67
C CYS A 389 27.45 6.54 8.83
N PRO A 390 28.68 6.39 9.37
CA PRO A 390 29.90 6.70 8.61
C PRO A 390 30.26 5.62 7.57
N ILE A 391 29.70 4.42 7.67
CA ILE A 391 30.03 3.26 6.85
C ILE A 391 28.80 2.82 6.07
N LYS A 392 28.90 2.77 4.74
CA LYS A 392 27.78 2.41 3.85
C LYS A 392 27.27 0.98 4.05
N SER A 393 28.17 0.00 4.27
CA SER A 393 27.75 -1.38 4.54
C SER A 393 26.81 -1.46 5.74
N LEU A 394 27.10 -0.69 6.80
CA LEU A 394 26.23 -0.64 7.97
C LEU A 394 24.84 -0.07 7.65
N MET A 395 24.73 0.91 6.73
CA MET A 395 23.42 1.42 6.28
C MET A 395 22.60 0.33 5.58
N TYR A 396 23.26 -0.45 4.72
CA TYR A 396 22.62 -1.55 4.01
C TYR A 396 22.16 -2.66 4.96
N ASP A 397 23.02 -3.04 5.91
CA ASP A 397 22.69 -4.06 6.91
C ASP A 397 21.51 -3.60 7.78
N GLN A 398 21.53 -2.36 8.28
CA GLN A 398 20.44 -1.81 9.10
C GLN A 398 19.12 -1.70 8.35
N LYS A 399 19.18 -1.33 7.07
CA LYS A 399 17.97 -1.33 6.24
C LYS A 399 17.43 -2.74 6.02
N ALA A 400 18.31 -3.70 5.72
CA ALA A 400 17.92 -5.09 5.54
C ALA A 400 17.30 -5.68 6.82
N ASP A 401 17.83 -5.33 7.98
CA ASP A 401 17.25 -5.72 9.28
C ASP A 401 15.83 -5.18 9.44
N LEU A 402 15.60 -3.90 9.14
CA LEU A 402 14.26 -3.29 9.19
C LEU A 402 13.30 -3.91 8.16
N ASP A 403 13.76 -4.15 6.94
CA ASP A 403 12.96 -4.81 5.90
C ASP A 403 12.57 -6.24 6.34
N SER A 404 13.44 -6.95 7.05
CA SER A 404 13.19 -8.33 7.51
C SER A 404 12.09 -8.43 8.57
N ILE A 405 11.86 -7.36 9.33
CA ILE A 405 10.74 -7.26 10.28
C ILE A 405 9.50 -6.60 9.67
N GLY A 406 9.47 -6.41 8.34
CA GLY A 406 8.35 -5.80 7.61
C GLY A 406 8.33 -4.27 7.65
N PHE A 407 9.34 -3.60 8.21
CA PHE A 407 9.41 -2.15 8.26
C PHE A 407 10.07 -1.58 7.00
N THR A 408 9.27 -1.35 5.96
CA THR A 408 9.73 -0.91 4.62
C THR A 408 9.88 0.60 4.47
N ARG A 409 9.43 1.40 5.45
CA ARG A 409 9.51 2.87 5.43
C ARG A 409 10.88 3.38 5.90
N SER A 410 11.92 2.74 5.42
CA SER A 410 13.32 3.11 5.64
C SER A 410 14.08 3.20 4.32
N ASN A 411 15.01 4.13 4.20
CA ASN A 411 15.89 4.18 3.04
C ASN A 411 17.25 4.83 3.40
N PHE A 412 18.17 4.79 2.45
CA PHE A 412 19.46 5.43 2.59
C PHE A 412 19.73 6.40 1.44
N ILE A 413 20.47 7.45 1.73
CA ILE A 413 20.91 8.43 0.75
C ILE A 413 22.43 8.33 0.62
N THR A 414 22.91 7.62 -0.38
CA THR A 414 24.34 7.41 -0.66
C THR A 414 24.74 7.97 -2.03
N SER A 415 26.07 8.07 -2.26
CA SER A 415 26.62 8.47 -3.56
C SER A 415 26.45 7.39 -4.64
N ASP A 416 26.18 6.15 -4.24
CA ASP A 416 26.14 4.99 -5.13
C ASP A 416 24.80 4.84 -5.87
N LEU A 417 23.77 5.58 -5.42
CA LEU A 417 22.50 5.63 -6.10
C LEU A 417 22.65 6.29 -7.48
N LYS A 418 22.06 5.66 -8.50
CA LYS A 418 21.91 6.27 -9.80
C LYS A 418 21.09 7.57 -9.70
N PRO A 419 21.26 8.52 -10.63
CA PRO A 419 20.56 9.82 -10.55
C PRO A 419 19.05 9.71 -10.42
N ASP A 420 18.42 8.78 -11.13
CA ASP A 420 17.00 8.47 -11.09
C ASP A 420 16.56 7.91 -9.72
N GLN A 421 17.30 6.93 -9.22
CA GLN A 421 17.05 6.36 -7.88
C GLN A 421 17.22 7.42 -6.79
N LYS A 422 18.26 8.25 -6.91
CA LYS A 422 18.50 9.33 -5.96
C LYS A 422 17.35 10.32 -5.96
N MET A 423 16.88 10.72 -7.15
CA MET A 423 15.75 11.64 -7.29
C MET A 423 14.45 11.06 -6.71
N LYS A 424 14.19 9.74 -6.92
CA LYS A 424 13.06 9.05 -6.30
C LYS A 424 13.14 9.10 -4.77
N VAL A 425 14.26 8.67 -4.19
CA VAL A 425 14.45 8.67 -2.73
C VAL A 425 14.30 10.08 -2.16
N GLN A 426 14.79 11.09 -2.87
CA GLN A 426 14.67 12.49 -2.44
C GLN A 426 13.22 12.99 -2.50
N ASN A 427 12.48 12.67 -3.56
CA ASN A 427 11.06 13.02 -3.66
C ASN A 427 10.22 12.33 -2.58
N ASP A 428 10.46 11.04 -2.35
CA ASP A 428 9.76 10.27 -1.33
C ASP A 428 10.10 10.78 0.08
N PHE A 429 11.34 11.18 0.31
CA PHE A 429 11.78 11.85 1.52
C PHE A 429 11.06 13.20 1.69
N GLY A 430 11.02 14.02 0.64
CA GLY A 430 10.33 15.32 0.65
C GLY A 430 8.81 15.22 0.92
N ARG A 431 8.23 14.05 0.63
CA ARG A 431 6.82 13.75 0.92
C ARG A 431 6.60 13.10 2.30
N GLY A 432 7.65 12.91 3.09
CA GLY A 432 7.57 12.29 4.41
C GLY A 432 7.25 10.79 4.39
N LYS A 433 7.61 10.09 3.30
CA LYS A 433 7.34 8.65 3.17
C LYS A 433 8.23 7.76 4.04
N TYR A 434 9.35 8.26 4.52
CA TYR A 434 10.31 7.49 5.32
C TYR A 434 10.29 7.92 6.77
N PHE A 435 10.25 6.95 7.68
CA PHE A 435 10.51 7.17 9.11
C PHE A 435 11.99 7.11 9.44
N PHE A 436 12.78 6.32 8.69
CA PHE A 436 14.22 6.24 8.83
C PHE A 436 14.92 6.66 7.56
N VAL A 437 15.87 7.56 7.70
CA VAL A 437 16.76 7.94 6.60
C VAL A 437 18.20 7.78 7.06
N PHE A 438 18.89 6.78 6.51
CA PHE A 438 20.31 6.54 6.78
C PHE A 438 21.14 7.43 5.88
N ILE A 439 22.05 8.20 6.49
CA ILE A 439 22.89 9.17 5.78
C ILE A 439 24.32 9.12 6.28
N SER A 440 25.26 9.47 5.40
CA SER A 440 26.64 9.70 5.81
C SER A 440 26.84 11.14 6.32
N PRO A 441 27.80 11.38 7.24
CA PRO A 441 28.04 12.71 7.80
C PRO A 441 28.28 13.79 6.72
N GLU A 442 28.89 13.44 5.60
CA GLU A 442 29.25 14.36 4.53
C GLU A 442 27.99 14.90 3.79
N ARG A 443 26.86 14.19 3.88
CA ARG A 443 25.61 14.63 3.23
C ARG A 443 25.09 15.95 3.78
N PHE A 444 25.27 16.20 5.07
CA PHE A 444 24.90 17.49 5.67
C PHE A 444 25.64 18.68 5.08
N GLN A 445 26.76 18.44 4.39
CA GLN A 445 27.54 19.49 3.74
C GLN A 445 27.05 19.81 2.32
N THR A 446 26.22 18.95 1.72
CA THR A 446 25.72 19.14 0.34
C THR A 446 24.54 20.12 0.32
N HIS A 447 24.58 21.10 -0.60
CA HIS A 447 23.52 22.11 -0.73
C HIS A 447 22.15 21.50 -1.05
N GLY A 448 22.10 20.52 -1.96
CA GLY A 448 20.86 19.84 -2.34
C GLY A 448 20.17 19.18 -1.14
N PHE A 449 20.92 18.45 -0.31
CA PHE A 449 20.34 17.80 0.89
C PHE A 449 19.83 18.80 1.91
N ARG A 450 20.53 19.92 2.11
CA ARG A 450 20.07 20.99 3.02
C ARG A 450 18.78 21.64 2.53
N SER A 451 18.66 21.87 1.22
CA SER A 451 17.43 22.42 0.63
C SER A 451 16.23 21.48 0.84
N GLU A 452 16.42 20.18 0.71
CA GLU A 452 15.40 19.18 0.93
C GLU A 452 14.99 19.09 2.41
N MET A 453 15.95 19.12 3.32
CA MET A 453 15.67 19.18 4.75
C MET A 453 14.88 20.44 5.12
N THR A 454 15.17 21.56 4.49
CA THR A 454 14.41 22.80 4.69
C THR A 454 12.99 22.69 4.15
N ALA A 455 12.80 22.00 3.02
CA ALA A 455 11.48 21.80 2.41
C ALA A 455 10.56 20.88 3.24
N ILE A 456 11.14 19.89 3.94
CA ILE A 456 10.38 18.99 4.84
C ILE A 456 9.98 19.72 6.13
N GLY A 457 10.73 20.74 6.52
CA GLY A 457 10.63 21.39 7.82
C GLY A 457 11.45 20.64 8.89
N LEU A 458 12.39 21.36 9.51
CA LEU A 458 13.19 20.79 10.61
C LEU A 458 12.33 20.37 11.80
N ASP A 459 11.12 20.93 11.91
CA ASP A 459 10.16 20.64 12.97
C ASP A 459 9.64 19.20 12.93
N ARG A 460 9.70 18.54 11.76
CA ARG A 460 9.23 17.15 11.53
C ARG A 460 10.33 16.10 11.68
N THR A 461 11.43 16.45 12.31
CA THR A 461 12.55 15.53 12.52
C THR A 461 12.67 15.14 13.98
N PHE A 462 12.97 13.86 14.20
CA PHE A 462 13.21 13.24 15.49
C PHE A 462 14.68 12.80 15.64
#